data_b576985641b36ab6c2dcd5652ff9526a
#
_entry.id   b576985641b36ab6c2dcd5652ff9526a
#
_cell.length_a   1.000
_cell.length_b   1.000
_cell.length_c   1.000
_cell.angle_alpha   90.00
_cell.angle_beta   90.00
_cell.angle_gamma   90.00
#
_symmetry.space_group_name_H-M   'P 1'
#
loop_
_entity.id
_entity.type
_entity.pdbx_description
1 polymer ?
#
loop_
_entity_poly.entity_id
_entity_poly.type
_entity_poly.pdbx_seq_one_letter_code
_entity_poly.pdbx_strand_id
1 'polypeptide(L)'
;MFSLLTEHWLPVVTRSGQTKKMSPQQLADDDIVDLAYPRPDLQGGAYQFLIGLLQTAYAPEDEDDWQDVWHEGLEGTAWRQALEAIAPAMQFGPQKPAFLQDFSTLESENSSISGLLVDSPGGNTLKLNKDHFIKRDSYQRFCPHCTAMALFTVQTNSPAAGAGFRTSMRGGGPMTTLVMPQNHNFPLWKKLWLNVLSQEQRPSLAELPLIFPWLAPTRSSEKAGNSVTPENAHSLQAYWGMPRRVEINFTHTEAGNCDLCGEHHSALLMQIRNKNYGVQYEGWLHPLSPYRQAVKAGSPLLSLKGQPGGLAYKDWLGLALGGEDKFNRTVPAEVVRAQSYRRFSPAEPFYLWCFGFDMDNAKARCWYEHRLPSLAIDKAAQSQFTNVVELVVALATGSLSLLKSALKEAWFETPKEAKGDFSALDIAYWQETEAEFRTLWSCLAQELPEESATVCTALRKWESALHQYLFVTFDRLALNNPDDNQALLRILTARRLLDKNYTKQKVLKDVKTLMAERKEVQGA
;
A
#
# COMPACT_ATOMS: atom_id res chain seq x y z
N MET A 1 20.44 -22.02 12.00
CA MET A 1 20.70 -21.06 10.91
C MET A 1 20.21 -21.66 9.60
N PHE A 2 19.53 -20.89 8.79
CA PHE A 2 19.12 -21.33 7.46
C PHE A 2 19.30 -20.19 6.44
N SER A 3 19.51 -20.59 5.18
CA SER A 3 19.56 -19.64 4.07
C SER A 3 18.15 -19.29 3.62
N LEU A 4 17.81 -18.00 3.62
CA LEU A 4 16.54 -17.51 3.10
C LEU A 4 16.34 -17.78 1.60
N LEU A 5 17.40 -18.13 0.87
CA LEU A 5 17.35 -18.41 -0.56
C LEU A 5 17.04 -19.87 -0.87
N THR A 6 17.57 -20.81 -0.08
CA THR A 6 17.53 -22.25 -0.37
C THR A 6 16.55 -23.04 0.50
N GLU A 7 16.22 -22.53 1.70
CA GLU A 7 15.24 -23.15 2.59
C GLU A 7 13.82 -23.03 2.04
N HIS A 8 13.00 -24.05 2.24
CA HIS A 8 11.57 -24.06 1.89
C HIS A 8 10.77 -23.41 3.02
N TRP A 9 10.64 -22.10 2.99
CA TRP A 9 10.05 -21.32 4.09
C TRP A 9 8.89 -20.39 3.69
N LEU A 10 8.76 -20.07 2.40
CA LEU A 10 7.69 -19.20 1.89
C LEU A 10 6.43 -20.05 1.62
N PRO A 11 5.32 -19.80 2.33
CA PRO A 11 4.06 -20.47 2.04
C PRO A 11 3.47 -19.94 0.73
N VAL A 12 3.11 -20.86 -0.17
CA VAL A 12 2.60 -20.53 -1.52
C VAL A 12 1.39 -21.38 -1.88
N VAL A 13 0.62 -20.87 -2.84
CA VAL A 13 -0.50 -21.57 -3.47
C VAL A 13 -0.08 -21.98 -4.88
N THR A 14 -0.33 -23.24 -5.22
CA THR A 14 -0.15 -23.77 -6.58
C THR A 14 -1.38 -23.50 -7.44
N ARG A 15 -1.24 -23.68 -8.76
CA ARG A 15 -2.34 -23.56 -9.73
C ARG A 15 -3.51 -24.52 -9.42
N SER A 16 -3.22 -25.65 -8.80
CA SER A 16 -4.24 -26.60 -8.33
C SER A 16 -4.95 -26.18 -7.02
N GLY A 17 -4.55 -25.06 -6.42
CA GLY A 17 -5.08 -24.57 -5.13
C GLY A 17 -4.43 -25.23 -3.89
N GLN A 18 -3.41 -26.06 -4.07
CA GLN A 18 -2.69 -26.65 -2.93
C GLN A 18 -1.73 -25.65 -2.32
N THR A 19 -1.63 -25.67 -0.99
CA THR A 19 -0.63 -24.90 -0.25
C THR A 19 0.60 -25.74 0.01
N LYS A 20 1.78 -25.21 -0.34
CA LYS A 20 3.09 -25.83 -0.06
C LYS A 20 4.08 -24.75 0.39
N LYS A 21 5.27 -25.15 0.82
CA LYS A 21 6.40 -24.21 1.01
C LYS A 21 7.35 -24.28 -0.15
N MET A 22 7.87 -23.11 -0.55
CA MET A 22 8.93 -22.99 -1.54
C MET A 22 10.14 -22.25 -0.98
N SER A 23 11.29 -22.42 -1.63
CA SER A 23 12.43 -21.51 -1.50
C SER A 23 12.39 -20.44 -2.60
N PRO A 24 12.98 -19.24 -2.40
CA PRO A 24 13.12 -18.26 -3.48
C PRO A 24 13.76 -18.80 -4.76
N GLN A 25 14.66 -19.77 -4.67
CA GLN A 25 15.25 -20.44 -5.85
C GLN A 25 14.22 -21.10 -6.77
N GLN A 26 13.03 -21.45 -6.24
CA GLN A 26 11.95 -22.07 -7.00
C GLN A 26 10.97 -21.07 -7.62
N LEU A 27 11.26 -19.77 -7.56
CA LEU A 27 10.35 -18.73 -8.04
C LEU A 27 10.00 -18.87 -9.53
N ALA A 28 10.88 -19.45 -10.33
CA ALA A 28 10.64 -19.71 -11.75
C ALA A 28 9.63 -20.84 -12.05
N ASP A 29 9.07 -21.48 -11.00
CA ASP A 29 8.07 -22.54 -11.16
C ASP A 29 6.70 -21.93 -11.50
N ASP A 30 6.25 -22.17 -12.74
CA ASP A 30 4.97 -21.66 -13.25
C ASP A 30 3.72 -22.23 -12.55
N ASP A 31 3.86 -23.33 -11.79
CA ASP A 31 2.76 -23.88 -10.99
C ASP A 31 2.46 -23.02 -9.75
N ILE A 32 3.40 -22.23 -9.29
CA ILE A 32 3.23 -21.35 -8.14
C ILE A 32 2.53 -20.07 -8.59
N VAL A 33 1.34 -19.83 -8.06
CA VAL A 33 0.50 -18.69 -8.48
C VAL A 33 0.38 -17.57 -7.44
N ASP A 34 0.53 -17.86 -6.14
CA ASP A 34 0.45 -16.83 -5.12
C ASP A 34 1.21 -17.22 -3.84
N LEU A 35 1.40 -16.24 -2.96
CA LEU A 35 1.84 -16.45 -1.58
C LEU A 35 0.63 -16.78 -0.69
N ALA A 36 0.86 -17.47 0.44
CA ALA A 36 -0.19 -17.96 1.34
C ALA A 36 0.04 -17.61 2.82
N TYR A 37 0.49 -16.40 3.10
CA TYR A 37 0.67 -15.96 4.48
C TYR A 37 -0.69 -15.76 5.18
N PRO A 38 -0.86 -16.21 6.43
CA PRO A 38 -2.12 -16.09 7.15
C PRO A 38 -2.44 -14.65 7.61
N ARG A 39 -1.43 -13.77 7.62
CA ARG A 39 -1.58 -12.35 7.96
C ARG A 39 -1.33 -11.50 6.74
N PRO A 40 -2.20 -10.52 6.45
CA PRO A 40 -2.09 -9.69 5.24
C PRO A 40 -0.83 -8.79 5.24
N ASP A 41 -0.36 -8.34 6.39
CA ASP A 41 0.87 -7.58 6.51
C ASP A 41 2.12 -8.41 6.16
N LEU A 42 2.14 -9.70 6.54
CA LEU A 42 3.20 -10.63 6.14
C LEU A 42 3.08 -11.00 4.66
N GLN A 43 1.86 -11.12 4.12
CA GLN A 43 1.63 -11.31 2.69
C GLN A 43 2.21 -10.15 1.89
N GLY A 44 1.85 -8.91 2.23
CA GLY A 44 2.39 -7.71 1.59
C GLY A 44 3.91 -7.57 1.78
N GLY A 45 4.44 -7.95 2.94
CA GLY A 45 5.87 -8.03 3.21
C GLY A 45 6.59 -9.01 2.30
N ALA A 46 6.02 -10.22 2.12
CA ALA A 46 6.62 -11.26 1.29
C ALA A 46 6.65 -10.90 -0.21
N TYR A 47 5.62 -10.22 -0.72
CA TYR A 47 5.67 -9.63 -2.07
C TYR A 47 6.82 -8.64 -2.20
N GLN A 48 6.97 -7.71 -1.26
CA GLN A 48 8.06 -6.73 -1.26
C GLN A 48 9.44 -7.38 -1.14
N PHE A 49 9.58 -8.43 -0.31
CA PHE A 49 10.81 -9.20 -0.17
C PHE A 49 11.22 -9.86 -1.49
N LEU A 50 10.30 -10.55 -2.17
CA LEU A 50 10.58 -11.22 -3.44
C LEU A 50 10.84 -10.23 -4.59
N ILE A 51 10.11 -9.11 -4.64
CA ILE A 51 10.41 -8.02 -5.58
C ILE A 51 11.81 -7.46 -5.32
N GLY A 52 12.17 -7.25 -4.04
CA GLY A 52 13.51 -6.82 -3.66
C GLY A 52 14.61 -7.80 -4.10
N LEU A 53 14.36 -9.12 -3.99
CA LEU A 53 15.31 -10.14 -4.50
C LEU A 53 15.46 -10.07 -6.02
N LEU A 54 14.35 -10.01 -6.77
CA LEU A 54 14.39 -9.88 -8.22
C LEU A 54 15.11 -8.60 -8.65
N GLN A 55 14.76 -7.47 -8.04
CA GLN A 55 15.38 -6.18 -8.35
C GLN A 55 16.87 -6.16 -8.03
N THR A 56 17.29 -6.80 -6.94
CA THR A 56 18.70 -6.77 -6.52
C THR A 56 19.58 -7.73 -7.29
N ALA A 57 19.08 -8.95 -7.55
CA ALA A 57 19.88 -10.03 -8.11
C ALA A 57 19.68 -10.23 -9.63
N TYR A 58 18.50 -9.89 -10.15
CA TYR A 58 18.09 -10.28 -11.49
C TYR A 58 17.39 -9.16 -12.29
N ALA A 59 17.55 -7.89 -11.89
CA ALA A 59 16.96 -6.79 -12.64
C ALA A 59 17.41 -6.83 -14.12
N PRO A 60 16.51 -6.50 -15.08
CA PRO A 60 16.84 -6.36 -16.49
C PRO A 60 17.71 -5.13 -16.70
N GLU A 61 18.57 -5.12 -17.71
CA GLU A 61 19.43 -3.97 -18.01
C GLU A 61 18.62 -2.81 -18.60
N ASP A 62 17.64 -3.14 -19.44
CA ASP A 62 16.74 -2.17 -20.07
C ASP A 62 15.30 -2.72 -20.19
N GLU A 63 14.44 -2.00 -20.90
CA GLU A 63 13.05 -2.39 -21.09
C GLU A 63 12.85 -3.48 -22.16
N ASP A 64 13.78 -3.67 -23.09
CA ASP A 64 13.71 -4.77 -24.05
C ASP A 64 14.05 -6.09 -23.33
N ASP A 65 15.08 -6.12 -22.48
CA ASP A 65 15.37 -7.27 -21.59
C ASP A 65 14.18 -7.55 -20.64
N TRP A 66 13.53 -6.49 -20.15
CA TRP A 66 12.32 -6.66 -19.31
C TRP A 66 11.22 -7.38 -20.08
N GLN A 67 10.99 -6.99 -21.35
CA GLN A 67 9.99 -7.59 -22.23
C GLN A 67 10.33 -9.05 -22.57
N ASP A 68 11.61 -9.34 -22.81
CA ASP A 68 12.07 -10.70 -23.13
C ASP A 68 11.74 -11.66 -21.96
N VAL A 69 12.07 -11.30 -20.73
CA VAL A 69 11.70 -12.12 -19.55
C VAL A 69 10.18 -12.22 -19.40
N TRP A 70 9.43 -11.14 -19.68
CA TRP A 70 7.96 -11.18 -19.60
C TRP A 70 7.35 -12.20 -20.56
N HIS A 71 7.91 -12.34 -21.77
CA HIS A 71 7.40 -13.22 -22.81
C HIS A 71 7.98 -14.64 -22.74
N GLU A 72 9.28 -14.75 -22.52
CA GLU A 72 9.99 -16.04 -22.57
C GLU A 72 9.96 -16.80 -21.23
N GLY A 73 9.81 -16.08 -20.13
CA GLY A 73 9.80 -16.66 -18.79
C GLY A 73 11.05 -16.36 -17.96
N LEU A 74 10.95 -16.54 -16.66
CA LEU A 74 12.08 -16.45 -15.73
C LEU A 74 12.94 -17.71 -15.86
N GLU A 75 14.17 -17.61 -16.38
CA GLU A 75 15.07 -18.75 -16.55
C GLU A 75 15.59 -19.22 -15.18
N GLY A 76 15.22 -20.45 -14.80
CA GLY A 76 15.45 -20.96 -13.44
C GLY A 76 16.92 -21.16 -13.08
N THR A 77 17.82 -21.46 -14.04
CA THR A 77 19.26 -21.63 -13.80
C THR A 77 19.93 -20.28 -13.60
N ALA A 78 19.67 -19.32 -14.49
CA ALA A 78 20.18 -17.95 -14.37
C ALA A 78 19.67 -17.29 -13.08
N TRP A 79 18.41 -17.50 -12.73
CA TRP A 79 17.85 -17.01 -11.46
C TRP A 79 18.60 -17.57 -10.23
N ARG A 80 18.84 -18.89 -10.17
CA ARG A 80 19.60 -19.49 -9.07
C ARG A 80 21.03 -18.94 -8.98
N GLN A 81 21.71 -18.81 -10.12
CA GLN A 81 23.06 -18.22 -10.17
C GLN A 81 23.08 -16.77 -9.68
N ALA A 82 22.07 -15.98 -10.08
CA ALA A 82 21.94 -14.60 -9.62
C ALA A 82 21.76 -14.50 -8.09
N LEU A 83 20.98 -15.39 -7.51
CA LEU A 83 20.80 -15.46 -6.06
C LEU A 83 22.08 -15.81 -5.29
N GLU A 84 22.98 -16.61 -5.88
CA GLU A 84 24.26 -16.97 -5.25
C GLU A 84 25.12 -15.73 -4.95
N ALA A 85 25.07 -14.71 -5.82
CA ALA A 85 25.81 -13.47 -5.62
C ALA A 85 25.42 -12.71 -4.33
N ILE A 86 24.18 -12.82 -3.89
CA ILE A 86 23.67 -12.14 -2.69
C ILE A 86 23.52 -13.08 -1.47
N ALA A 87 23.90 -14.35 -1.60
CA ALA A 87 23.76 -15.36 -0.55
C ALA A 87 24.37 -14.98 0.81
N PRO A 88 25.50 -14.25 0.89
CA PRO A 88 26.04 -13.81 2.18
C PRO A 88 25.08 -12.92 2.99
N ALA A 89 24.23 -12.15 2.34
CA ALA A 89 23.26 -11.28 2.99
C ALA A 89 21.99 -12.01 3.47
N MET A 90 21.73 -13.21 2.97
CA MET A 90 20.46 -13.92 3.14
C MET A 90 20.56 -15.08 4.16
N GLN A 91 21.36 -14.91 5.19
CA GLN A 91 21.50 -15.88 6.27
C GLN A 91 20.68 -15.47 7.49
N PHE A 92 19.77 -16.35 7.95
CA PHE A 92 18.97 -16.12 9.15
C PHE A 92 19.41 -17.07 10.28
N GLY A 93 19.80 -16.51 11.42
CA GLY A 93 20.27 -17.30 12.55
C GLY A 93 21.02 -16.46 13.58
N PRO A 94 21.65 -17.13 14.59
CA PRO A 94 22.39 -16.47 15.67
C PRO A 94 23.78 -15.97 15.26
N GLN A 95 24.33 -16.50 14.17
CA GLN A 95 25.66 -16.09 13.69
C GLN A 95 25.57 -14.81 12.91
N LYS A 96 26.48 -13.88 13.16
CA LYS A 96 26.58 -12.58 12.49
C LYS A 96 27.59 -12.64 11.34
N PRO A 97 27.36 -11.88 10.25
CA PRO A 97 26.18 -11.04 10.00
C PRO A 97 24.93 -11.86 9.73
N ALA A 98 23.77 -11.36 10.15
CA ALA A 98 22.50 -12.06 10.01
C ALA A 98 21.41 -11.14 9.47
N PHE A 99 20.56 -11.67 8.62
CA PHE A 99 19.51 -10.95 7.88
C PHE A 99 18.72 -9.99 8.77
N LEU A 100 18.77 -8.70 8.44
CA LEU A 100 18.06 -7.59 9.09
C LEU A 100 18.26 -7.49 10.62
N GLN A 101 19.31 -8.10 11.16
CA GLN A 101 19.69 -7.99 12.55
C GLN A 101 20.87 -7.03 12.72
N ASP A 102 20.94 -6.37 13.89
CA ASP A 102 22.07 -5.50 14.20
C ASP A 102 23.41 -6.24 14.00
N PHE A 103 24.38 -5.58 13.41
CA PHE A 103 25.72 -6.15 13.17
C PHE A 103 26.40 -6.56 14.47
N SER A 104 26.22 -5.79 15.54
CA SER A 104 26.77 -6.08 16.87
C SER A 104 25.77 -6.89 17.72
N THR A 105 26.28 -7.60 18.71
CA THR A 105 25.46 -8.15 19.78
C THR A 105 24.86 -7.01 20.61
N LEU A 106 23.55 -7.07 20.86
CA LEU A 106 22.87 -6.02 21.61
C LEU A 106 22.89 -6.31 23.12
N GLU A 107 23.48 -5.38 23.87
CA GLU A 107 23.43 -5.38 25.34
C GLU A 107 22.14 -4.68 25.80
N SER A 108 21.01 -5.39 25.72
CA SER A 108 19.71 -4.90 26.18
C SER A 108 18.89 -6.07 26.75
N GLU A 109 17.88 -5.74 27.54
CA GLU A 109 16.95 -6.73 28.07
C GLU A 109 16.16 -7.42 26.94
N ASN A 110 15.82 -8.68 27.17
CA ASN A 110 14.94 -9.41 26.26
C ASN A 110 13.53 -8.84 26.35
N SER A 111 12.89 -8.72 25.20
CA SER A 111 11.49 -8.38 25.04
C SER A 111 10.75 -9.46 24.25
N SER A 112 9.42 -9.45 24.30
CA SER A 112 8.61 -10.44 23.57
C SER A 112 8.86 -10.39 22.07
N ILE A 113 8.86 -11.54 21.42
CA ILE A 113 8.93 -11.71 19.95
C ILE A 113 7.77 -10.98 19.24
N SER A 114 6.63 -10.77 19.93
CA SER A 114 5.49 -9.99 19.39
C SER A 114 5.88 -8.56 19.00
N GLY A 115 6.98 -8.02 19.52
CA GLY A 115 7.54 -6.72 19.10
C GLY A 115 7.96 -6.66 17.64
N LEU A 116 8.01 -7.79 16.92
CA LEU A 116 8.17 -7.83 15.47
C LEU A 116 6.87 -7.58 14.68
N LEU A 117 5.72 -7.53 15.35
CA LEU A 117 4.45 -7.19 14.71
C LEU A 117 4.16 -5.70 14.88
N VAL A 118 3.87 -5.00 13.79
CA VAL A 118 3.66 -3.54 13.78
C VAL A 118 2.44 -3.14 14.61
N ASP A 119 1.43 -4.00 14.69
CA ASP A 119 0.19 -3.81 15.46
C ASP A 119 0.30 -4.27 16.91
N SER A 120 1.45 -4.81 17.33
CA SER A 120 1.65 -5.22 18.73
C SER A 120 1.62 -4.01 19.67
N PRO A 121 0.85 -4.07 20.78
CA PRO A 121 0.76 -2.96 21.70
C PRO A 121 2.10 -2.74 22.42
N GLY A 122 2.59 -1.49 22.38
CA GLY A 122 3.78 -1.10 23.12
C GLY A 122 3.57 -1.11 24.64
N GLY A 123 4.65 -1.18 25.41
CA GLY A 123 4.62 -1.30 26.87
C GLY A 123 3.76 -0.27 27.59
N ASN A 124 3.74 0.99 27.14
CA ASN A 124 2.86 2.03 27.71
C ASN A 124 1.37 1.77 27.43
N THR A 125 1.05 1.21 26.27
CA THR A 125 -0.34 0.83 25.91
C THR A 125 -0.83 -0.28 26.84
N LEU A 126 0.00 -1.30 27.08
CA LEU A 126 -0.28 -2.40 28.01
C LEU A 126 -0.40 -1.91 29.47
N LYS A 127 0.55 -1.09 29.92
CA LYS A 127 0.56 -0.54 31.30
C LYS A 127 -0.68 0.30 31.59
N LEU A 128 -1.20 1.01 30.60
CA LEU A 128 -2.37 1.88 30.74
C LEU A 128 -3.69 1.18 30.36
N ASN A 129 -3.67 -0.12 30.08
CA ASN A 129 -4.83 -0.90 29.62
C ASN A 129 -5.57 -0.24 28.44
N LYS A 130 -4.82 0.23 27.43
CA LYS A 130 -5.35 0.88 26.23
C LYS A 130 -5.38 -0.03 24.99
N ASP A 131 -5.26 -1.33 25.19
CA ASP A 131 -5.19 -2.40 24.17
C ASP A 131 -6.54 -3.13 24.01
N HIS A 132 -7.66 -2.40 24.10
CA HIS A 132 -9.03 -2.94 24.20
C HIS A 132 -9.43 -3.90 23.05
N PHE A 133 -8.84 -3.77 21.86
CA PHE A 133 -9.19 -4.57 20.69
C PHE A 133 -8.13 -5.64 20.34
N ILE A 134 -7.07 -5.75 21.13
CA ILE A 134 -5.99 -6.71 20.92
C ILE A 134 -6.02 -7.73 22.05
N LYS A 135 -6.18 -9.00 21.70
CA LYS A 135 -6.07 -10.08 22.67
C LYS A 135 -4.62 -10.21 23.11
N ARG A 136 -4.37 -9.97 24.41
CA ARG A 136 -3.04 -10.13 25.01
C ARG A 136 -2.56 -11.58 24.84
N ASP A 137 -1.27 -11.72 24.72
CA ASP A 137 -0.57 -13.03 24.68
C ASP A 137 -0.94 -13.93 23.50
N SER A 138 -1.57 -13.40 22.46
CA SER A 138 -1.94 -14.15 21.25
C SER A 138 -0.73 -14.51 20.39
N TYR A 139 0.37 -13.77 20.51
CA TYR A 139 1.55 -13.89 19.67
C TYR A 139 2.82 -13.92 20.53
N GLN A 140 3.18 -15.08 21.05
CA GLN A 140 4.33 -15.25 21.94
C GLN A 140 5.45 -16.10 21.36
N ARG A 141 5.14 -16.97 20.37
CA ARG A 141 6.05 -17.99 19.87
C ARG A 141 5.97 -18.09 18.35
N PHE A 142 7.06 -17.77 17.68
CA PHE A 142 7.16 -17.81 16.22
C PHE A 142 8.15 -18.87 15.77
N CYS A 143 7.85 -19.58 14.70
CA CYS A 143 8.85 -20.39 14.03
C CYS A 143 9.90 -19.49 13.35
N PRO A 144 11.11 -20.00 13.06
CA PRO A 144 12.15 -19.22 12.39
C PRO A 144 11.70 -18.59 11.07
N HIS A 145 10.88 -19.29 10.29
CA HIS A 145 10.33 -18.82 9.02
C HIS A 145 9.43 -17.58 9.19
N CYS A 146 8.47 -17.67 10.09
CA CYS A 146 7.60 -16.53 10.41
C CYS A 146 8.36 -15.37 11.06
N THR A 147 9.38 -15.67 11.88
CA THR A 147 10.22 -14.64 12.50
C THR A 147 11.01 -13.84 11.45
N ALA A 148 11.58 -14.50 10.43
CA ALA A 148 12.30 -13.83 9.36
C ALA A 148 11.39 -12.88 8.57
N MET A 149 10.16 -13.31 8.23
CA MET A 149 9.20 -12.46 7.53
C MET A 149 8.65 -11.33 8.42
N ALA A 150 8.37 -11.59 9.70
CA ALA A 150 7.94 -10.56 10.63
C ALA A 150 9.04 -9.49 10.85
N LEU A 151 10.31 -9.92 10.92
CA LEU A 151 11.45 -9.01 11.00
C LEU A 151 11.53 -8.11 9.76
N PHE A 152 11.40 -8.66 8.55
CA PHE A 152 11.34 -7.87 7.32
C PHE A 152 10.15 -6.89 7.33
N THR A 153 8.99 -7.36 7.72
CA THR A 153 7.76 -6.55 7.74
C THR A 153 7.86 -5.39 8.73
N VAL A 154 8.42 -5.61 9.93
CA VAL A 154 8.61 -4.52 10.89
C VAL A 154 9.66 -3.52 10.42
N GLN A 155 10.74 -3.95 9.78
CA GLN A 155 11.76 -3.03 9.24
C GLN A 155 11.18 -2.13 8.14
N THR A 156 10.30 -2.66 7.29
CA THR A 156 9.69 -1.91 6.19
C THR A 156 8.52 -1.00 6.59
N ASN A 157 7.86 -1.28 7.73
CA ASN A 157 6.63 -0.57 8.14
C ASN A 157 6.72 0.17 9.47
N SER A 158 7.82 0.04 10.22
CA SER A 158 7.89 0.54 11.60
C SER A 158 7.59 2.02 11.73
N PRO A 159 6.68 2.41 12.67
CA PRO A 159 6.46 3.80 13.03
C PRO A 159 7.56 4.33 13.95
N ALA A 160 7.59 5.63 14.20
CA ALA A 160 8.38 6.17 15.30
C ALA A 160 7.84 5.63 16.63
N ALA A 161 8.73 5.20 17.54
CA ALA A 161 8.34 4.66 18.83
C ALA A 161 9.34 5.06 19.91
N GLY A 162 9.00 6.06 20.72
CA GLY A 162 9.87 6.54 21.80
C GLY A 162 11.19 7.14 21.33
N ALA A 163 12.05 7.47 22.28
CA ALA A 163 13.33 8.11 21.99
C ALA A 163 14.28 7.17 21.22
N GLY A 164 14.69 7.59 20.02
CA GLY A 164 15.68 6.88 19.21
C GLY A 164 15.17 5.65 18.43
N PHE A 165 13.90 5.28 18.54
CA PHE A 165 13.31 4.27 17.63
C PHE A 165 12.93 4.95 16.31
N ARG A 166 13.69 4.64 15.27
CA ARG A 166 13.55 5.29 13.95
C ARG A 166 12.39 4.69 13.16
N THR A 167 11.75 5.51 12.34
CA THR A 167 10.74 5.06 11.38
C THR A 167 11.39 4.25 10.25
N SER A 168 10.57 3.48 9.55
CA SER A 168 11.02 2.89 8.29
C SER A 168 11.51 3.97 7.32
N MET A 169 12.31 3.59 6.34
CA MET A 169 12.84 4.50 5.30
C MET A 169 11.73 5.35 4.64
N ARG A 170 10.54 4.79 4.50
CA ARG A 170 9.35 5.42 3.93
C ARG A 170 8.44 6.09 4.97
N GLY A 171 8.87 6.19 6.23
CA GLY A 171 8.01 6.60 7.35
C GLY A 171 7.18 5.44 7.91
N GLY A 172 6.43 5.70 8.98
CA GLY A 172 5.62 4.66 9.63
C GLY A 172 4.38 4.29 8.83
N GLY A 173 4.15 3.00 8.60
CA GLY A 173 3.00 2.50 7.87
C GLY A 173 2.88 3.04 6.44
N PRO A 174 3.95 3.00 5.62
CA PRO A 174 3.92 3.57 4.27
C PRO A 174 2.92 2.82 3.39
N MET A 175 2.30 3.54 2.47
CA MET A 175 1.53 2.92 1.40
C MET A 175 2.49 2.25 0.40
N THR A 176 2.20 1.02 0.08
CA THR A 176 2.81 0.28 -1.03
C THR A 176 1.78 0.14 -2.14
N THR A 177 2.19 0.38 -3.37
CA THR A 177 1.34 0.21 -4.56
C THR A 177 2.04 -0.72 -5.53
N LEU A 178 1.45 -1.88 -5.80
CA LEU A 178 1.95 -2.86 -6.74
C LEU A 178 1.03 -2.96 -7.95
N VAL A 179 1.62 -3.21 -9.11
CA VAL A 179 0.88 -3.56 -10.32
C VAL A 179 0.67 -5.06 -10.35
N MET A 180 -0.57 -5.49 -10.52
CA MET A 180 -0.98 -6.89 -10.46
C MET A 180 -1.86 -7.25 -11.65
N PRO A 181 -1.75 -8.47 -12.22
CA PRO A 181 -2.64 -8.91 -13.28
C PRO A 181 -4.03 -9.24 -12.72
N GLN A 182 -5.08 -9.00 -13.50
CA GLN A 182 -6.43 -9.43 -13.12
C GLN A 182 -6.59 -10.95 -13.18
N ASN A 183 -5.82 -11.61 -14.04
CA ASN A 183 -5.79 -13.06 -14.09
C ASN A 183 -5.01 -13.62 -12.90
N HIS A 184 -5.72 -14.14 -11.91
CA HIS A 184 -5.14 -14.72 -10.70
C HIS A 184 -4.26 -15.96 -10.96
N ASN A 185 -4.42 -16.62 -12.10
CA ASN A 185 -3.66 -17.82 -12.48
C ASN A 185 -2.30 -17.52 -13.11
N PHE A 186 -1.90 -16.25 -13.24
CA PHE A 186 -0.53 -15.94 -13.63
C PHE A 186 0.46 -16.49 -12.61
N PRO A 187 1.61 -17.03 -13.08
CA PRO A 187 2.68 -17.44 -12.20
C PRO A 187 3.08 -16.31 -11.23
N LEU A 188 3.48 -16.67 -10.02
CA LEU A 188 3.88 -15.69 -9.01
C LEU A 188 5.01 -14.79 -9.52
N TRP A 189 6.02 -15.37 -10.22
CA TRP A 189 7.12 -14.59 -10.76
C TRP A 189 6.64 -13.48 -11.71
N LYS A 190 5.63 -13.74 -12.57
CA LYS A 190 5.04 -12.71 -13.45
C LYS A 190 4.38 -11.58 -12.68
N LYS A 191 3.67 -11.89 -11.60
CA LYS A 191 3.07 -10.88 -10.73
C LYS A 191 4.12 -9.98 -10.09
N LEU A 192 5.23 -10.57 -9.69
CA LEU A 192 6.37 -9.83 -9.10
C LEU A 192 7.12 -9.03 -10.16
N TRP A 193 7.34 -9.61 -11.34
CA TRP A 193 8.07 -9.00 -12.45
C TRP A 193 7.46 -7.68 -12.92
N LEU A 194 6.14 -7.55 -12.88
CA LEU A 194 5.45 -6.27 -13.14
C LEU A 194 6.00 -5.11 -12.30
N ASN A 195 6.58 -5.41 -11.13
CA ASN A 195 7.09 -4.45 -10.16
C ASN A 195 8.63 -4.41 -10.08
N VAL A 196 9.30 -4.97 -11.07
CA VAL A 196 10.76 -4.88 -11.25
C VAL A 196 11.07 -3.80 -12.28
N LEU A 197 12.04 -2.95 -11.98
CA LEU A 197 12.50 -1.86 -12.85
C LEU A 197 13.80 -2.24 -13.54
N SER A 198 14.06 -1.65 -14.70
CA SER A 198 15.33 -1.77 -15.39
C SER A 198 16.46 -1.13 -14.57
N GLN A 199 17.65 -1.68 -14.65
CA GLN A 199 18.83 -1.25 -13.94
C GLN A 199 20.09 -1.52 -14.77
N GLU A 200 20.78 -0.46 -15.18
CA GLU A 200 21.92 -0.53 -16.10
C GLU A 200 23.06 -1.47 -15.65
N GLN A 201 23.24 -1.65 -14.36
CA GLN A 201 24.31 -2.49 -13.82
C GLN A 201 23.86 -3.31 -12.62
N ARG A 202 24.20 -4.58 -12.61
CA ARG A 202 24.04 -5.45 -11.43
C ARG A 202 25.10 -5.12 -10.38
N PRO A 203 24.77 -5.17 -9.09
CA PRO A 203 25.72 -4.84 -8.02
C PRO A 203 26.87 -5.86 -7.97
N SER A 204 28.06 -5.38 -7.70
CA SER A 204 29.22 -6.21 -7.43
C SER A 204 29.21 -6.71 -5.98
N LEU A 205 29.98 -7.76 -5.68
CA LEU A 205 30.16 -8.27 -4.32
C LEU A 205 30.67 -7.22 -3.33
N ALA A 206 31.48 -6.26 -3.79
CA ALA A 206 32.02 -5.18 -2.96
C ALA A 206 30.94 -4.17 -2.52
N GLU A 207 29.87 -4.06 -3.26
CA GLU A 207 28.76 -3.14 -2.97
C GLU A 207 27.70 -3.74 -2.04
N LEU A 208 27.71 -5.05 -1.79
CA LEU A 208 26.73 -5.70 -0.94
C LEU A 208 26.54 -5.04 0.44
N PRO A 209 27.59 -4.58 1.15
CA PRO A 209 27.42 -3.87 2.44
C PRO A 209 26.75 -2.49 2.31
N LEU A 210 26.76 -1.88 1.13
CA LEU A 210 26.04 -0.63 0.84
C LEU A 210 24.56 -0.89 0.50
N ILE A 211 24.22 -2.10 0.08
CA ILE A 211 22.85 -2.55 -0.25
C ILE A 211 22.18 -3.17 0.97
N PHE A 212 22.90 -4.04 1.68
CA PHE A 212 22.41 -4.80 2.82
C PHE A 212 23.07 -4.31 4.13
N PRO A 213 22.40 -3.41 4.87
CA PRO A 213 23.00 -2.72 6.02
C PRO A 213 23.55 -3.62 7.12
N TRP A 214 23.02 -4.85 7.23
CA TRP A 214 23.46 -5.82 8.24
C TRP A 214 24.78 -6.51 7.92
N LEU A 215 25.33 -6.33 6.72
CA LEU A 215 26.65 -6.83 6.35
C LEU A 215 27.82 -5.94 6.85
N ALA A 216 27.51 -4.77 7.37
CA ALA A 216 28.48 -3.81 7.87
C ALA A 216 28.08 -3.30 9.26
N PRO A 217 29.02 -2.66 10.02
CA PRO A 217 28.68 -2.03 11.29
C PRO A 217 27.50 -1.08 11.18
N THR A 218 26.50 -1.26 12.07
CA THR A 218 25.27 -0.48 12.05
C THR A 218 25.55 1.03 12.17
N ARG A 219 25.12 1.81 11.20
CA ARG A 219 25.22 3.27 11.17
C ARG A 219 24.18 3.88 12.11
N SER A 220 24.44 3.80 13.43
CA SER A 220 23.51 4.29 14.43
C SER A 220 23.34 5.80 14.39
N SER A 221 22.14 6.28 14.72
CA SER A 221 21.82 7.71 14.79
C SER A 221 22.10 8.33 16.17
N GLU A 222 22.97 7.73 16.98
CA GLU A 222 23.42 8.29 18.26
C GLU A 222 24.18 9.60 18.07
N LYS A 223 24.95 9.68 16.99
CA LYS A 223 25.67 10.90 16.62
C LYS A 223 24.88 11.69 15.58
N ALA A 224 24.80 12.99 15.76
CA ALA A 224 24.23 13.89 14.77
C ALA A 224 25.01 13.80 13.43
N GLY A 225 24.31 13.88 12.30
CA GLY A 225 24.90 13.82 10.96
C GLY A 225 25.23 12.42 10.45
N ASN A 226 24.81 11.35 11.14
CA ASN A 226 25.02 9.98 10.70
C ASN A 226 23.79 9.39 9.96
N SER A 227 23.09 10.22 9.19
CA SER A 227 21.97 9.79 8.37
C SER A 227 22.45 9.00 7.14
N VAL A 228 21.64 8.03 6.73
CA VAL A 228 21.82 7.28 5.49
C VAL A 228 20.96 7.90 4.40
N THR A 229 21.63 8.40 3.36
CA THR A 229 21.01 9.08 2.23
C THR A 229 21.36 8.35 0.92
N PRO A 230 20.63 8.60 -0.19
CA PRO A 230 20.95 7.99 -1.48
C PRO A 230 22.37 8.28 -1.99
N GLU A 231 23.01 9.38 -1.52
CA GLU A 231 24.37 9.77 -1.90
C GLU A 231 25.45 9.00 -1.15
N ASN A 232 25.12 8.38 -0.01
CA ASN A 232 26.11 7.68 0.84
C ASN A 232 25.79 6.19 1.07
N ALA A 233 24.88 5.64 0.25
CA ALA A 233 24.51 4.23 0.20
C ALA A 233 24.13 3.86 -1.25
N HIS A 234 23.97 2.58 -1.53
CA HIS A 234 23.53 2.12 -2.84
C HIS A 234 22.00 2.27 -3.00
N SER A 235 21.51 2.66 -4.19
CA SER A 235 20.07 2.88 -4.47
C SER A 235 19.20 1.66 -4.13
N LEU A 236 19.69 0.46 -4.35
CA LEU A 236 19.00 -0.80 -4.00
C LEU A 236 18.76 -0.98 -2.50
N GLN A 237 19.46 -0.22 -1.62
CA GLN A 237 19.16 -0.24 -0.19
C GLN A 237 17.71 0.20 0.10
N ALA A 238 17.03 0.86 -0.85
CA ALA A 238 15.62 1.18 -0.75
C ALA A 238 14.77 -0.04 -0.39
N TYR A 239 15.07 -1.22 -0.93
CA TYR A 239 14.36 -2.46 -0.66
C TYR A 239 14.75 -3.14 0.67
N TRP A 240 15.91 -2.75 1.25
CA TRP A 240 16.57 -3.44 2.36
C TRP A 240 16.82 -2.54 3.57
N GLY A 241 16.05 -1.49 3.72
CA GLY A 241 16.18 -0.57 4.84
C GLY A 241 16.08 -1.27 6.21
N MET A 242 17.02 -0.98 7.10
CA MET A 242 17.09 -1.53 8.46
C MET A 242 17.05 -0.40 9.50
N PRO A 243 15.90 0.27 9.72
CA PRO A 243 15.79 1.39 10.66
C PRO A 243 15.88 0.96 12.12
N ARG A 244 15.55 -0.31 12.43
CA ARG A 244 15.51 -0.83 13.80
C ARG A 244 16.73 -1.68 14.10
N ARG A 245 17.31 -1.46 15.27
CA ARG A 245 18.34 -2.32 15.83
C ARG A 245 17.65 -3.47 16.57
N VAL A 246 17.64 -4.64 15.95
CA VAL A 246 16.98 -5.85 16.47
C VAL A 246 17.97 -6.99 16.45
N GLU A 247 17.93 -7.83 17.46
CA GLU A 247 18.61 -9.11 17.54
C GLU A 247 17.62 -10.18 18.01
N ILE A 248 17.54 -11.29 17.30
CA ILE A 248 16.69 -12.43 17.66
C ILE A 248 17.41 -13.28 18.70
N ASN A 249 16.73 -13.63 19.78
CA ASN A 249 17.27 -14.54 20.79
C ASN A 249 16.99 -15.98 20.42
N PHE A 250 18.03 -16.69 19.97
CA PHE A 250 17.96 -18.10 19.59
C PHE A 250 18.27 -19.07 20.76
N THR A 251 18.59 -18.57 21.95
CA THR A 251 18.97 -19.43 23.09
C THR A 251 17.76 -19.94 23.88
N HIS A 252 16.63 -19.22 23.83
CA HIS A 252 15.41 -19.60 24.52
C HIS A 252 14.37 -20.02 23.49
N THR A 253 14.25 -21.33 23.29
CA THR A 253 13.32 -21.91 22.32
C THR A 253 12.48 -23.00 22.98
N GLU A 254 11.26 -23.18 22.49
CA GLU A 254 10.35 -24.25 22.91
C GLU A 254 9.79 -24.98 21.70
N ALA A 255 9.51 -26.27 21.86
CA ALA A 255 8.76 -27.01 20.85
C ALA A 255 7.26 -26.71 20.97
N GLY A 256 6.57 -26.61 19.86
CA GLY A 256 5.13 -26.34 19.86
C GLY A 256 4.62 -25.81 18.53
N ASN A 257 3.44 -25.26 18.54
CA ASN A 257 2.83 -24.64 17.35
C ASN A 257 3.17 -23.15 17.28
N CYS A 258 3.55 -22.68 16.10
CA CYS A 258 3.80 -21.27 15.82
C CYS A 258 2.50 -20.48 15.89
N ASP A 259 2.48 -19.39 16.65
CA ASP A 259 1.28 -18.55 16.82
C ASP A 259 0.88 -17.79 15.53
N LEU A 260 1.77 -17.73 14.52
CA LEU A 260 1.49 -17.08 13.23
C LEU A 260 0.99 -18.07 12.17
N CYS A 261 1.69 -19.18 11.92
CA CYS A 261 1.32 -20.12 10.85
C CYS A 261 0.58 -21.38 11.37
N GLY A 262 0.56 -21.61 12.69
CA GLY A 262 -0.07 -22.79 13.29
C GLY A 262 0.73 -24.08 13.17
N GLU A 263 1.83 -24.11 12.41
CA GLU A 263 2.64 -25.31 12.21
C GLU A 263 3.48 -25.65 13.44
N HIS A 264 3.69 -26.95 13.65
CA HIS A 264 4.54 -27.46 14.72
C HIS A 264 6.04 -27.31 14.36
N HIS A 265 6.81 -26.75 15.29
CA HIS A 265 8.27 -26.64 15.19
C HIS A 265 8.94 -27.09 16.47
N SER A 266 10.16 -27.68 16.35
CA SER A 266 10.97 -28.12 17.47
C SER A 266 11.62 -26.97 18.26
N ALA A 267 11.74 -25.79 17.66
CA ALA A 267 12.40 -24.62 18.24
C ALA A 267 11.66 -23.34 17.83
N LEU A 268 10.66 -22.92 18.60
CA LEU A 268 9.98 -21.65 18.46
C LEU A 268 10.77 -20.55 19.16
N LEU A 269 10.88 -19.40 18.51
CA LEU A 269 11.54 -18.22 19.03
C LEU A 269 10.52 -17.39 19.84
N MET A 270 10.95 -16.84 20.97
CA MET A 270 10.05 -16.17 21.93
C MET A 270 10.50 -14.75 22.26
N GLN A 271 11.75 -14.42 22.02
CA GLN A 271 12.36 -13.19 22.51
C GLN A 271 13.23 -12.52 21.47
N ILE A 272 13.27 -11.21 21.56
CA ILE A 272 14.16 -10.33 20.81
C ILE A 272 14.87 -9.36 21.75
N ARG A 273 15.98 -8.80 21.30
CA ARG A 273 16.60 -7.63 21.90
C ARG A 273 16.45 -6.44 20.96
N ASN A 274 16.16 -5.29 21.52
CA ASN A 274 16.03 -4.04 20.80
C ASN A 274 16.95 -2.98 21.40
N LYS A 275 17.55 -2.14 20.56
CA LYS A 275 18.31 -0.98 21.01
C LYS A 275 17.83 0.29 20.29
N ASN A 276 17.84 1.41 21.02
CA ASN A 276 17.51 2.72 20.48
C ASN A 276 18.57 3.18 19.46
N TYR A 277 18.30 4.32 18.81
CA TYR A 277 19.17 4.96 17.86
C TYR A 277 19.50 4.09 16.64
N GLY A 278 18.46 3.52 16.04
CA GLY A 278 18.57 2.79 14.79
C GLY A 278 19.08 3.65 13.64
N VAL A 279 19.07 3.14 12.44
CA VAL A 279 19.51 3.85 11.25
C VAL A 279 18.48 4.92 10.88
N GLN A 280 18.93 6.16 10.70
CA GLN A 280 18.10 7.26 10.22
C GLN A 280 18.25 7.39 8.71
N TYR A 281 17.14 7.21 8.00
CA TYR A 281 17.07 7.39 6.55
C TYR A 281 16.51 8.75 6.21
N GLU A 282 17.15 9.45 5.25
CA GLU A 282 16.73 10.77 4.77
C GLU A 282 16.83 10.86 3.26
N GLY A 283 15.87 11.53 2.61
CA GLY A 283 15.89 11.78 1.17
C GLY A 283 15.58 10.59 0.26
N TRP A 284 15.17 9.47 0.82
CA TRP A 284 14.89 8.25 0.03
C TRP A 284 13.53 8.28 -0.65
N LEU A 285 13.55 7.83 -1.91
CA LEU A 285 12.35 7.49 -2.68
C LEU A 285 12.34 5.97 -2.93
N HIS A 286 11.26 5.32 -2.51
CA HIS A 286 11.11 3.87 -2.68
C HIS A 286 10.26 3.57 -3.91
N PRO A 287 10.72 2.70 -4.83
CA PRO A 287 10.04 2.45 -6.09
C PRO A 287 8.59 1.94 -5.98
N LEU A 288 8.25 1.27 -4.88
CA LEU A 288 6.93 0.72 -4.62
C LEU A 288 5.97 1.66 -3.88
N SER A 289 6.37 2.89 -3.58
CA SER A 289 5.54 3.83 -2.83
C SER A 289 5.14 5.05 -3.65
N PRO A 290 3.89 5.50 -3.55
CA PRO A 290 3.47 6.80 -4.04
C PRO A 290 3.88 7.91 -3.05
N TYR A 291 4.03 9.14 -3.58
CA TYR A 291 4.48 10.29 -2.81
C TYR A 291 3.56 11.48 -2.98
N ARG A 292 3.58 12.37 -1.99
CA ARG A 292 2.95 13.69 -2.04
C ARG A 292 3.99 14.76 -1.76
N GLN A 293 3.93 15.83 -2.51
CA GLN A 293 4.74 17.02 -2.34
C GLN A 293 3.82 18.24 -2.21
N ALA A 294 4.03 19.08 -1.22
CA ALA A 294 3.34 20.37 -1.18
C ALA A 294 3.82 21.25 -2.33
N VAL A 295 2.91 22.02 -2.95
CA VAL A 295 3.20 22.90 -4.10
C VAL A 295 4.19 24.01 -3.73
N LYS A 296 4.38 24.30 -2.44
CA LYS A 296 5.38 25.26 -1.96
C LYS A 296 6.78 24.84 -2.37
N ALA A 297 7.52 25.74 -2.99
CA ALA A 297 8.90 25.50 -3.42
C ALA A 297 9.79 24.97 -2.29
N GLY A 298 10.62 23.97 -2.59
CA GLY A 298 11.51 23.31 -1.63
C GLY A 298 10.85 22.31 -0.68
N SER A 299 9.56 22.01 -0.85
CA SER A 299 8.90 20.98 -0.04
C SER A 299 9.41 19.59 -0.41
N PRO A 300 9.70 18.71 0.57
CA PRO A 300 10.13 17.35 0.30
C PRO A 300 8.98 16.49 -0.22
N LEU A 301 9.32 15.46 -0.98
CA LEU A 301 8.41 14.35 -1.29
C LEU A 301 8.22 13.49 -0.04
N LEU A 302 6.99 13.30 0.39
CA LEU A 302 6.63 12.46 1.53
C LEU A 302 5.81 11.27 1.04
N SER A 303 6.16 10.06 1.49
CA SER A 303 5.39 8.87 1.14
C SER A 303 3.93 9.01 1.60
N LEU A 304 3.00 8.60 0.74
CA LEU A 304 1.60 8.48 1.12
C LEU A 304 1.45 7.40 2.19
N LYS A 305 0.48 7.61 3.08
CA LYS A 305 0.17 6.71 4.19
C LYS A 305 -1.32 6.40 4.19
N GLY A 306 -1.69 5.31 4.83
CA GLY A 306 -3.08 5.02 5.13
C GLY A 306 -3.74 6.17 5.89
N GLN A 307 -4.99 6.41 5.54
CA GLN A 307 -5.85 7.40 6.19
C GLN A 307 -7.02 6.68 6.86
N PRO A 308 -7.63 7.26 7.90
CA PRO A 308 -8.87 6.74 8.45
C PRO A 308 -9.90 6.50 7.35
N GLY A 309 -10.44 5.27 7.31
CA GLY A 309 -11.38 4.87 6.27
C GLY A 309 -10.76 4.21 5.04
N GLY A 310 -9.43 4.09 4.99
CA GLY A 310 -8.72 3.44 3.88
C GLY A 310 -8.69 4.25 2.59
N LEU A 311 -8.48 3.55 1.48
CA LEU A 311 -8.48 4.11 0.13
C LEU A 311 -9.87 4.01 -0.51
N ALA A 312 -10.15 4.92 -1.42
CA ALA A 312 -11.35 4.90 -2.23
C ALA A 312 -11.04 5.33 -3.67
N TYR A 313 -12.02 5.24 -4.56
CA TYR A 313 -11.83 5.65 -5.96
C TYR A 313 -11.44 7.13 -6.13
N LYS A 314 -11.69 8.00 -5.16
CA LYS A 314 -11.19 9.40 -5.16
C LYS A 314 -9.67 9.49 -5.21
N ASP A 315 -8.97 8.47 -4.67
CA ASP A 315 -7.51 8.43 -4.58
C ASP A 315 -6.87 7.85 -5.85
N TRP A 316 -7.69 7.23 -6.71
CA TRP A 316 -7.25 6.47 -7.86
C TRP A 316 -6.40 7.29 -8.83
N LEU A 317 -6.86 8.48 -9.20
CA LEU A 317 -6.17 9.29 -10.20
C LEU A 317 -4.74 9.63 -9.76
N GLY A 318 -4.59 10.06 -8.50
CA GLY A 318 -3.28 10.37 -7.93
C GLY A 318 -2.34 9.17 -7.85
N LEU A 319 -2.88 7.97 -7.60
CA LEU A 319 -2.09 6.74 -7.47
C LEU A 319 -1.74 6.11 -8.82
N ALA A 320 -2.58 6.27 -9.83
CA ALA A 320 -2.39 5.69 -11.16
C ALA A 320 -1.62 6.60 -12.12
N LEU A 321 -1.99 7.87 -12.19
CA LEU A 321 -1.46 8.83 -13.17
C LEU A 321 -0.69 9.98 -12.53
N GLY A 322 -0.87 10.19 -11.23
CA GLY A 322 -0.42 11.40 -10.55
C GLY A 322 -1.41 12.53 -10.76
N GLY A 323 -1.10 13.69 -10.21
CA GLY A 323 -1.93 14.88 -10.33
C GLY A 323 -1.46 15.98 -9.39
N GLU A 324 -1.92 17.18 -9.66
CA GLU A 324 -1.64 18.35 -8.83
C GLU A 324 -2.95 19.06 -8.49
N ASP A 325 -3.17 19.32 -7.22
CA ASP A 325 -4.21 20.19 -6.73
C ASP A 325 -3.62 21.53 -6.26
N LYS A 326 -4.46 22.42 -5.76
CA LYS A 326 -4.03 23.74 -5.27
C LYS A 326 -2.92 23.69 -4.20
N PHE A 327 -2.79 22.59 -3.49
CA PHE A 327 -1.93 22.49 -2.31
C PHE A 327 -0.83 21.44 -2.46
N ASN A 328 -1.09 20.39 -3.24
CA ASN A 328 -0.23 19.22 -3.30
C ASN A 328 -0.12 18.65 -4.72
N ARG A 329 1.05 18.10 -4.99
CA ARG A 329 1.31 17.21 -6.12
C ARG A 329 1.39 15.77 -5.62
N THR A 330 0.69 14.86 -6.26
CA THR A 330 0.81 13.40 -6.01
C THR A 330 1.63 12.76 -7.13
N VAL A 331 2.60 11.94 -6.74
CA VAL A 331 3.47 11.20 -7.66
C VAL A 331 3.21 9.72 -7.44
N PRO A 332 2.77 8.96 -8.47
CA PRO A 332 2.59 7.51 -8.37
C PRO A 332 3.90 6.80 -8.02
N ALA A 333 3.79 5.58 -7.53
CA ALA A 333 4.94 4.70 -7.37
C ALA A 333 5.68 4.53 -8.72
N GLU A 334 7.01 4.39 -8.67
CA GLU A 334 7.81 4.30 -9.90
C GLU A 334 7.43 3.08 -10.73
N VAL A 335 7.18 1.95 -10.09
CA VAL A 335 6.70 0.73 -10.76
C VAL A 335 5.35 0.92 -11.47
N VAL A 336 4.50 1.82 -10.98
CA VAL A 336 3.23 2.19 -11.65
C VAL A 336 3.50 3.07 -12.86
N ARG A 337 4.40 4.05 -12.73
CA ARG A 337 4.80 4.92 -13.86
C ARG A 337 5.47 4.13 -14.98
N ALA A 338 6.24 3.11 -14.63
CA ALA A 338 6.91 2.24 -15.59
C ALA A 338 5.94 1.55 -16.56
N GLN A 339 4.69 1.31 -16.15
CA GLN A 339 3.71 0.67 -17.03
C GLN A 339 3.36 1.51 -18.27
N SER A 340 3.60 2.82 -18.25
CA SER A 340 3.26 3.73 -19.35
C SER A 340 4.11 3.53 -20.62
N TYR A 341 5.27 2.89 -20.49
CA TYR A 341 6.17 2.61 -21.64
C TYR A 341 6.33 1.12 -21.94
N ARG A 342 5.80 0.24 -21.09
CA ARG A 342 5.80 -1.20 -21.31
C ARG A 342 4.75 -1.61 -22.34
N ARG A 343 5.05 -2.68 -23.09
CA ARG A 343 4.16 -3.21 -24.13
C ARG A 343 3.39 -4.39 -23.58
N PHE A 344 2.10 -4.21 -23.37
CA PHE A 344 1.21 -5.27 -22.94
C PHE A 344 0.16 -5.60 -24.00
N SER A 345 -0.29 -6.84 -24.01
CA SER A 345 -1.47 -7.20 -24.78
C SER A 345 -2.71 -6.51 -24.17
N PRO A 346 -3.60 -5.91 -24.97
CA PRO A 346 -4.88 -5.39 -24.50
C PRO A 346 -5.76 -6.44 -23.80
N ALA A 347 -5.49 -7.73 -24.05
CA ALA A 347 -6.18 -8.84 -23.39
C ALA A 347 -5.67 -9.14 -21.97
N GLU A 348 -4.65 -8.44 -21.49
CA GLU A 348 -4.05 -8.62 -20.17
C GLU A 348 -4.34 -7.40 -19.27
N PRO A 349 -5.52 -7.31 -18.68
CA PRO A 349 -5.85 -6.19 -17.80
C PRO A 349 -5.13 -6.33 -16.45
N PHE A 350 -4.72 -5.18 -15.89
CA PHE A 350 -4.03 -5.07 -14.62
C PHE A 350 -4.88 -4.30 -13.59
N TYR A 351 -4.46 -4.36 -12.33
CA TYR A 351 -4.97 -3.49 -11.27
C TYR A 351 -3.81 -3.04 -10.37
N LEU A 352 -4.03 -1.96 -9.64
CA LEU A 352 -3.13 -1.50 -8.60
C LEU A 352 -3.56 -2.12 -7.27
N TRP A 353 -2.68 -2.88 -6.64
CA TRP A 353 -2.87 -3.36 -5.29
C TRP A 353 -2.18 -2.40 -4.32
N CYS A 354 -3.00 -1.63 -3.62
CA CYS A 354 -2.55 -0.62 -2.66
C CYS A 354 -2.76 -1.15 -1.26
N PHE A 355 -1.72 -1.12 -0.41
CA PHE A 355 -1.82 -1.63 0.95
C PHE A 355 -0.84 -0.93 1.90
N GLY A 356 -1.09 -1.09 3.20
CA GLY A 356 -0.25 -0.57 4.28
C GLY A 356 -0.96 -0.53 5.61
N PHE A 357 -0.31 0.05 6.62
CA PHE A 357 -0.93 0.29 7.90
C PHE A 357 -1.52 1.70 7.98
N ASP A 358 -2.75 1.81 8.47
CA ASP A 358 -3.28 3.06 8.98
C ASP A 358 -2.72 3.29 10.38
N MET A 359 -1.96 4.37 10.54
CA MET A 359 -1.24 4.70 11.76
C MET A 359 -1.82 5.92 12.45
N ASP A 360 -2.04 5.80 13.77
CA ASP A 360 -2.24 6.94 14.66
C ASP A 360 -0.99 7.16 15.49
N ASN A 361 -0.14 8.10 15.06
CA ASN A 361 1.20 8.28 15.59
C ASN A 361 2.03 6.97 15.51
N ALA A 362 2.33 6.36 16.66
CA ALA A 362 3.09 5.11 16.75
C ALA A 362 2.20 3.85 16.84
N LYS A 363 0.88 3.98 16.70
CA LYS A 363 -0.06 2.87 16.84
C LYS A 363 -0.68 2.50 15.50
N ALA A 364 -0.61 1.23 15.13
CA ALA A 364 -1.38 0.71 14.02
C ALA A 364 -2.86 0.61 14.42
N ARG A 365 -3.76 1.27 13.68
CA ARG A 365 -5.21 1.14 13.85
C ARG A 365 -5.72 -0.09 13.11
N CYS A 366 -5.30 -0.26 11.86
CA CYS A 366 -5.63 -1.41 11.06
C CYS A 366 -4.62 -1.57 9.91
N TRP A 367 -4.62 -2.75 9.31
CA TRP A 367 -4.13 -2.95 7.96
C TRP A 367 -5.24 -2.63 6.97
N TYR A 368 -4.91 -1.98 5.87
CA TYR A 368 -5.82 -1.76 4.76
C TYR A 368 -5.20 -2.29 3.47
N GLU A 369 -6.07 -2.73 2.60
CA GLU A 369 -5.72 -3.03 1.21
C GLU A 369 -6.89 -2.69 0.30
N HIS A 370 -6.57 -2.23 -0.90
CA HIS A 370 -7.55 -1.87 -1.91
C HIS A 370 -7.05 -2.20 -3.30
N ARG A 371 -7.97 -2.62 -4.18
CA ARG A 371 -7.68 -2.91 -5.58
C ARG A 371 -8.31 -1.86 -6.44
N LEU A 372 -7.47 -1.04 -7.06
CA LEU A 372 -7.88 0.01 -7.99
C LEU A 372 -7.64 -0.46 -9.42
N PRO A 373 -8.53 -0.18 -10.37
CA PRO A 373 -8.31 -0.56 -11.76
C PRO A 373 -7.03 0.11 -12.30
N SER A 374 -6.23 -0.61 -13.08
CA SER A 374 -5.09 -0.05 -13.80
C SER A 374 -5.50 0.31 -15.22
N LEU A 375 -4.88 1.35 -15.77
CA LEU A 375 -5.17 1.85 -17.08
C LEU A 375 -4.38 1.11 -18.16
N ALA A 376 -5.09 0.40 -19.03
CA ALA A 376 -4.64 0.16 -20.39
C ALA A 376 -5.39 1.14 -21.32
N ILE A 377 -5.09 2.43 -21.24
CA ILE A 377 -5.67 3.46 -22.11
C ILE A 377 -4.64 3.88 -23.13
N ASP A 378 -5.08 4.00 -24.39
CA ASP A 378 -4.28 4.58 -25.44
C ASP A 378 -3.75 5.96 -24.99
N LYS A 379 -2.47 6.20 -25.19
CA LYS A 379 -1.81 7.48 -24.86
C LYS A 379 -2.55 8.69 -25.44
N ALA A 380 -3.14 8.54 -26.64
CA ALA A 380 -3.90 9.58 -27.29
C ALA A 380 -5.19 9.96 -26.51
N ALA A 381 -5.84 8.97 -25.88
CA ALA A 381 -7.07 9.17 -25.11
C ALA A 381 -6.82 9.54 -23.64
N GLN A 382 -5.58 9.36 -23.15
CA GLN A 382 -5.24 9.49 -21.72
C GLN A 382 -5.60 10.87 -21.15
N SER A 383 -5.31 11.97 -21.87
CA SER A 383 -5.61 13.34 -21.39
C SER A 383 -7.11 13.56 -21.27
N GLN A 384 -7.89 13.14 -22.25
CA GLN A 384 -9.34 13.28 -22.25
C GLN A 384 -9.98 12.43 -21.14
N PHE A 385 -9.51 11.21 -20.96
CA PHE A 385 -9.94 10.33 -19.88
C PHE A 385 -9.66 10.94 -18.50
N THR A 386 -8.45 11.44 -18.30
CA THR A 386 -8.05 12.09 -17.04
C THR A 386 -8.98 13.25 -16.70
N ASN A 387 -9.23 14.13 -17.66
CA ASN A 387 -10.12 15.29 -17.46
C ASN A 387 -11.55 14.88 -17.08
N VAL A 388 -12.09 13.84 -17.71
CA VAL A 388 -13.44 13.35 -17.38
C VAL A 388 -13.47 12.74 -15.98
N VAL A 389 -12.49 11.92 -15.62
CA VAL A 389 -12.40 11.28 -14.29
C VAL A 389 -12.19 12.33 -13.20
N GLU A 390 -11.40 13.37 -13.45
CA GLU A 390 -11.25 14.49 -12.51
C GLU A 390 -12.59 15.17 -12.20
N LEU A 391 -13.39 15.46 -13.22
CA LEU A 391 -14.73 16.04 -13.04
C LEU A 391 -15.65 15.10 -12.25
N VAL A 392 -15.63 13.82 -12.57
CA VAL A 392 -16.43 12.78 -11.89
C VAL A 392 -16.06 12.70 -10.41
N VAL A 393 -14.78 12.61 -10.08
CA VAL A 393 -14.29 12.54 -8.69
C VAL A 393 -14.54 13.86 -7.95
N ALA A 394 -14.37 14.99 -8.62
CA ALA A 394 -14.67 16.31 -8.03
C ALA A 394 -16.17 16.45 -7.70
N LEU A 395 -17.07 15.97 -8.57
CA LEU A 395 -18.51 15.97 -8.29
C LEU A 395 -18.85 15.07 -7.10
N ALA A 396 -18.28 13.87 -7.03
CA ALA A 396 -18.48 12.96 -5.90
C ALA A 396 -18.00 13.59 -4.59
N THR A 397 -16.81 14.19 -4.59
CA THR A 397 -16.23 14.84 -3.39
C THR A 397 -17.06 16.04 -2.94
N GLY A 398 -17.49 16.88 -3.88
CA GLY A 398 -18.37 18.01 -3.62
C GLY A 398 -19.73 17.57 -3.05
N SER A 399 -20.29 16.50 -3.59
CA SER A 399 -21.56 15.91 -3.15
C SER A 399 -21.51 15.40 -1.73
N LEU A 400 -20.43 14.66 -1.36
CA LEU A 400 -20.21 14.23 0.03
C LEU A 400 -20.10 15.42 0.99
N SER A 401 -19.39 16.47 0.58
CA SER A 401 -19.27 17.71 1.38
C SER A 401 -20.63 18.38 1.62
N LEU A 402 -21.50 18.41 0.60
CA LEU A 402 -22.87 18.93 0.73
C LEU A 402 -23.72 18.06 1.65
N LEU A 403 -23.63 16.74 1.56
CA LEU A 403 -24.35 15.82 2.43
C LEU A 403 -23.95 16.04 3.90
N LYS A 404 -22.63 16.12 4.17
CA LYS A 404 -22.12 16.38 5.53
C LYS A 404 -22.62 17.73 6.08
N SER A 405 -22.62 18.76 5.25
CA SER A 405 -23.14 20.08 5.64
C SER A 405 -24.63 20.03 5.92
N ALA A 406 -25.41 19.38 5.06
CA ALA A 406 -26.85 19.25 5.25
C ALA A 406 -27.22 18.46 6.51
N LEU A 407 -26.48 17.37 6.80
CA LEU A 407 -26.68 16.61 8.03
C LEU A 407 -26.35 17.43 9.29
N LYS A 408 -25.29 18.27 9.26
CA LYS A 408 -25.01 19.19 10.36
C LYS A 408 -26.13 20.21 10.56
N GLU A 409 -26.64 20.78 9.48
CA GLU A 409 -27.78 21.71 9.51
C GLU A 409 -29.05 21.02 10.06
N ALA A 410 -29.25 19.74 9.75
CA ALA A 410 -30.39 18.97 10.23
C ALA A 410 -30.28 18.61 11.71
N TRP A 411 -29.11 18.20 12.18
CA TRP A 411 -28.95 17.65 13.53
C TRP A 411 -28.69 18.71 14.61
N PHE A 412 -28.10 19.85 14.27
CA PHE A 412 -27.63 20.82 15.25
C PHE A 412 -28.29 22.19 15.06
N GLU A 413 -28.64 22.84 16.14
CA GLU A 413 -29.13 24.23 16.14
C GLU A 413 -28.02 25.21 15.77
N THR A 414 -26.78 24.93 16.16
CA THR A 414 -25.59 25.71 15.83
C THR A 414 -24.60 24.86 15.01
N PRO A 415 -24.87 24.63 13.70
CA PRO A 415 -24.07 23.72 12.85
C PRO A 415 -22.60 24.07 12.76
N LYS A 416 -22.23 25.35 12.92
CA LYS A 416 -20.83 25.82 12.86
C LYS A 416 -20.01 25.38 14.08
N GLU A 417 -20.66 25.18 15.22
CA GLU A 417 -20.03 24.75 16.47
C GLU A 417 -20.02 23.22 16.60
N ALA A 418 -20.77 22.53 15.75
CA ALA A 418 -20.89 21.09 15.78
C ALA A 418 -19.53 20.42 15.48
N LYS A 419 -18.99 19.77 16.50
CA LYS A 419 -17.81 18.90 16.41
C LYS A 419 -18.32 17.47 16.38
N GLY A 420 -18.05 16.75 15.28
CA GLY A 420 -18.46 15.35 15.14
C GLY A 420 -17.55 14.64 14.17
N ASP A 421 -17.41 13.33 14.35
CA ASP A 421 -16.70 12.46 13.45
C ASP A 421 -17.67 11.94 12.36
N PHE A 422 -17.36 12.25 11.09
CA PHE A 422 -18.11 11.78 9.93
C PHE A 422 -17.41 10.63 9.21
N SER A 423 -16.36 10.04 9.80
CA SER A 423 -15.57 9.00 9.14
C SER A 423 -16.42 7.79 8.71
N ALA A 424 -17.39 7.39 9.52
CA ALA A 424 -18.31 6.30 9.15
C ALA A 424 -19.16 6.64 7.92
N LEU A 425 -19.63 7.89 7.82
CA LEU A 425 -20.36 8.36 6.63
C LEU A 425 -19.44 8.43 5.41
N ASP A 426 -18.21 8.92 5.59
CA ASP A 426 -17.22 8.99 4.52
C ASP A 426 -16.93 7.60 3.96
N ILE A 427 -16.67 6.62 4.83
CA ILE A 427 -16.43 5.23 4.44
C ILE A 427 -17.63 4.66 3.67
N ALA A 428 -18.82 4.77 4.25
CA ALA A 428 -20.04 4.25 3.61
C ALA A 428 -20.29 4.89 2.25
N TYR A 429 -20.14 6.21 2.14
CA TYR A 429 -20.31 6.94 0.89
C TYR A 429 -19.40 6.41 -0.22
N TRP A 430 -18.10 6.32 0.04
CA TRP A 430 -17.14 5.87 -0.96
C TRP A 430 -17.33 4.41 -1.34
N GLN A 431 -17.66 3.54 -0.38
CA GLN A 431 -17.93 2.12 -0.62
C GLN A 431 -19.23 1.88 -1.41
N GLU A 432 -20.33 2.54 -1.02
CA GLU A 432 -21.62 2.34 -1.63
C GLU A 432 -21.73 2.98 -3.03
N THR A 433 -20.91 3.98 -3.35
CA THR A 433 -20.85 4.61 -4.68
C THR A 433 -19.77 4.02 -5.61
N GLU A 434 -18.91 3.11 -5.12
CA GLU A 434 -17.79 2.58 -5.89
C GLU A 434 -18.23 1.70 -7.08
N ALA A 435 -19.27 0.90 -6.94
CA ALA A 435 -19.75 0.03 -8.00
C ALA A 435 -20.18 0.81 -9.25
N GLU A 436 -20.91 1.91 -9.04
CA GLU A 436 -21.35 2.79 -10.13
C GLU A 436 -20.16 3.54 -10.75
N PHE A 437 -19.19 3.96 -9.94
CA PHE A 437 -17.95 4.54 -10.45
C PHE A 437 -17.18 3.55 -11.32
N ARG A 438 -17.03 2.29 -10.90
CA ARG A 438 -16.33 1.24 -11.67
C ARG A 438 -17.02 0.98 -13.01
N THR A 439 -18.35 0.97 -13.03
CA THR A 439 -19.12 0.82 -14.26
C THR A 439 -18.88 1.98 -15.21
N LEU A 440 -18.93 3.23 -14.71
CA LEU A 440 -18.61 4.41 -15.49
C LEU A 440 -17.16 4.36 -15.99
N TRP A 441 -16.21 4.04 -15.11
CA TRP A 441 -14.79 3.95 -15.43
C TRP A 441 -14.52 2.96 -16.59
N SER A 442 -15.12 1.76 -16.53
CA SER A 442 -14.98 0.75 -17.59
C SER A 442 -15.53 1.24 -18.92
N CYS A 443 -16.68 1.95 -18.91
CA CYS A 443 -17.24 2.56 -20.10
C CYS A 443 -16.31 3.65 -20.67
N LEU A 444 -15.78 4.53 -19.82
CA LEU A 444 -14.84 5.57 -20.24
C LEU A 444 -13.56 4.99 -20.85
N ALA A 445 -13.02 3.92 -20.26
CA ALA A 445 -11.80 3.27 -20.73
C ALA A 445 -11.96 2.64 -22.14
N GLN A 446 -13.16 2.16 -22.45
CA GLN A 446 -13.45 1.49 -23.72
C GLN A 446 -13.88 2.46 -24.83
N GLU A 447 -14.63 3.49 -24.48
CA GLU A 447 -15.39 4.33 -25.43
C GLU A 447 -14.80 5.74 -25.63
N LEU A 448 -13.85 6.19 -24.77
CA LEU A 448 -13.35 7.57 -24.87
C LEU A 448 -12.52 7.90 -26.11
N PRO A 449 -11.85 6.98 -26.79
CA PRO A 449 -11.25 7.29 -28.09
C PRO A 449 -12.29 7.73 -29.13
N GLU A 450 -13.55 7.30 -28.95
CA GLU A 450 -14.67 7.62 -29.83
C GLU A 450 -15.69 8.45 -29.04
N GLU A 451 -16.18 9.55 -29.61
CA GLU A 451 -17.25 10.37 -29.01
C GLU A 451 -18.57 9.59 -29.04
N SER A 452 -18.85 8.82 -27.97
CA SER A 452 -19.94 7.84 -27.95
C SER A 452 -21.12 8.31 -27.10
N ALA A 453 -22.35 8.07 -27.59
CA ALA A 453 -23.60 8.22 -26.81
C ALA A 453 -23.59 7.35 -25.54
N THR A 454 -22.83 6.28 -25.56
CA THR A 454 -22.65 5.35 -24.45
C THR A 454 -22.01 6.07 -23.24
N VAL A 455 -20.98 6.90 -23.47
CA VAL A 455 -20.34 7.71 -22.43
C VAL A 455 -21.33 8.68 -21.77
N CYS A 456 -22.15 9.39 -22.57
CA CYS A 456 -23.18 10.28 -22.04
C CYS A 456 -24.22 9.55 -21.19
N THR A 457 -24.59 8.35 -21.61
CA THR A 457 -25.54 7.51 -20.87
C THR A 457 -24.94 7.00 -19.56
N ALA A 458 -23.68 6.58 -19.57
CA ALA A 458 -22.97 6.14 -18.38
C ALA A 458 -22.79 7.29 -17.37
N LEU A 459 -22.41 8.49 -17.83
CA LEU A 459 -22.28 9.69 -16.97
C LEU A 459 -23.63 10.06 -16.32
N ARG A 460 -24.74 9.98 -17.06
CA ARG A 460 -26.07 10.25 -16.50
C ARG A 460 -26.49 9.23 -15.46
N LYS A 461 -26.26 7.94 -15.73
CA LYS A 461 -26.55 6.86 -14.77
C LYS A 461 -25.79 7.08 -13.48
N TRP A 462 -24.50 7.37 -13.60
CA TRP A 462 -23.66 7.61 -12.43
C TRP A 462 -24.08 8.87 -11.66
N GLU A 463 -24.34 9.99 -12.35
CA GLU A 463 -24.82 11.22 -11.70
C GLU A 463 -26.16 11.00 -10.98
N SER A 464 -27.07 10.29 -11.62
CA SER A 464 -28.37 9.95 -11.04
C SER A 464 -28.24 9.04 -9.80
N ALA A 465 -27.37 8.04 -9.86
CA ALA A 465 -27.08 7.17 -8.71
C ALA A 465 -26.48 7.95 -7.54
N LEU A 466 -25.54 8.87 -7.83
CA LEU A 466 -24.94 9.74 -6.85
C LEU A 466 -25.97 10.65 -6.18
N HIS A 467 -26.81 11.30 -6.98
CA HIS A 467 -27.90 12.13 -6.48
C HIS A 467 -28.88 11.34 -5.60
N GLN A 468 -29.33 10.17 -6.08
CA GLN A 468 -30.20 9.29 -5.30
C GLN A 468 -29.60 8.88 -3.96
N TYR A 469 -28.30 8.51 -3.96
CA TYR A 469 -27.59 8.15 -2.74
C TYR A 469 -27.63 9.28 -1.69
N LEU A 470 -27.39 10.52 -2.11
CA LEU A 470 -27.39 11.67 -1.20
C LEU A 470 -28.71 11.83 -0.47
N PHE A 471 -29.82 11.76 -1.22
CA PHE A 471 -31.16 11.99 -0.66
C PHE A 471 -31.63 10.80 0.18
N VAL A 472 -31.42 9.58 -0.28
CA VAL A 472 -31.76 8.38 0.50
C VAL A 472 -30.98 8.33 1.81
N THR A 473 -29.68 8.68 1.76
CA THR A 473 -28.85 8.68 2.96
C THR A 473 -29.23 9.83 3.91
N PHE A 474 -29.49 11.02 3.38
CA PHE A 474 -29.98 12.13 4.18
C PHE A 474 -31.32 11.79 4.88
N ASP A 475 -32.28 11.27 4.13
CA ASP A 475 -33.60 10.91 4.65
C ASP A 475 -33.51 9.81 5.71
N ARG A 476 -32.69 8.80 5.48
CA ARG A 476 -32.41 7.72 6.45
C ARG A 476 -31.81 8.24 7.76
N LEU A 477 -30.86 9.18 7.68
CA LEU A 477 -30.11 9.65 8.86
C LEU A 477 -30.77 10.80 9.59
N ALA A 478 -31.59 11.63 8.92
CA ALA A 478 -32.15 12.85 9.49
C ALA A 478 -33.67 12.79 9.71
N LEU A 479 -34.44 12.04 8.88
CA LEU A 479 -35.91 12.02 8.98
C LEU A 479 -36.47 10.91 9.86
N ASN A 480 -35.69 9.88 10.20
CA ASN A 480 -36.23 8.66 10.84
C ASN A 480 -36.73 8.85 12.27
N ASN A 481 -36.38 9.93 13.00
CA ASN A 481 -36.98 10.26 14.30
C ASN A 481 -36.72 11.75 14.64
N PRO A 482 -37.53 12.69 14.17
CA PRO A 482 -37.42 14.07 14.61
C PRO A 482 -37.94 14.19 16.05
N ASP A 483 -37.11 14.74 16.93
CA ASP A 483 -37.41 14.86 18.38
C ASP A 483 -38.59 15.80 18.66
N ASP A 484 -38.83 16.78 17.78
CA ASP A 484 -39.92 17.76 17.88
C ASP A 484 -40.27 18.42 16.53
N ASN A 485 -41.29 19.28 16.52
CA ASN A 485 -41.72 20.02 15.35
C ASN A 485 -40.69 21.06 14.85
N GLN A 486 -39.86 21.62 15.73
CA GLN A 486 -38.80 22.54 15.32
C GLN A 486 -37.65 21.79 14.67
N ALA A 487 -37.30 20.60 15.20
CA ALA A 487 -36.35 19.71 14.56
C ALA A 487 -36.83 19.31 13.17
N LEU A 488 -38.09 18.96 12.99
CA LEU A 488 -38.65 18.59 11.68
C LEU A 488 -38.55 19.74 10.67
N LEU A 489 -38.89 20.97 11.05
CA LEU A 489 -38.78 22.14 10.16
C LEU A 489 -37.32 22.41 9.76
N ARG A 490 -36.38 22.27 10.70
CA ARG A 490 -34.94 22.40 10.44
C ARG A 490 -34.46 21.33 9.45
N ILE A 491 -34.85 20.06 9.66
CA ILE A 491 -34.51 18.93 8.78
C ILE A 491 -35.03 19.15 7.35
N LEU A 492 -36.30 19.52 7.21
CA LEU A 492 -36.90 19.78 5.89
C LEU A 492 -36.25 20.98 5.18
N THR A 493 -35.85 22.01 5.93
CA THR A 493 -35.10 23.15 5.41
C THR A 493 -33.71 22.71 4.92
N ALA A 494 -33.00 21.92 5.71
CA ALA A 494 -31.68 21.38 5.35
C ALA A 494 -31.77 20.49 4.09
N ARG A 495 -32.79 19.64 4.00
CA ARG A 495 -33.04 18.81 2.81
C ARG A 495 -33.27 19.64 1.55
N ARG A 496 -34.10 20.68 1.63
CA ARG A 496 -34.34 21.61 0.51
C ARG A 496 -33.06 22.34 0.10
N LEU A 497 -32.23 22.73 1.06
CA LEU A 497 -30.94 23.38 0.79
C LEU A 497 -29.95 22.40 0.15
N LEU A 498 -29.96 21.13 0.53
CA LEU A 498 -29.14 20.08 -0.10
C LEU A 498 -29.46 20.00 -1.60
N ASP A 499 -30.73 19.91 -1.99
CA ASP A 499 -31.17 19.87 -3.37
C ASP A 499 -30.73 21.11 -4.15
N LYS A 500 -31.02 22.30 -3.60
CA LYS A 500 -30.64 23.60 -4.20
C LYS A 500 -29.13 23.72 -4.37
N ASN A 501 -28.33 23.28 -3.40
CA ASN A 501 -26.88 23.39 -3.45
C ASN A 501 -26.27 22.34 -4.38
N TYR A 502 -26.85 21.13 -4.43
CA TYR A 502 -26.43 20.10 -5.38
C TYR A 502 -26.57 20.60 -6.83
N THR A 503 -27.75 21.13 -7.19
CA THR A 503 -28.03 21.63 -8.55
C THR A 503 -27.19 22.86 -8.93
N LYS A 504 -26.69 23.63 -7.96
CA LYS A 504 -25.85 24.81 -8.16
C LYS A 504 -24.36 24.51 -8.27
N GLN A 505 -23.91 23.29 -8.01
CA GLN A 505 -22.50 22.95 -8.10
C GLN A 505 -21.95 23.28 -9.50
N LYS A 506 -20.81 24.00 -9.55
CA LYS A 506 -20.14 24.32 -10.81
C LYS A 506 -19.75 23.03 -11.54
N VAL A 507 -19.15 22.07 -10.80
CA VAL A 507 -18.71 20.79 -11.37
C VAL A 507 -19.86 20.00 -11.98
N LEU A 508 -21.07 20.03 -11.39
CA LEU A 508 -22.25 19.41 -12.01
C LEU A 508 -22.62 20.07 -13.35
N LYS A 509 -22.48 21.39 -13.44
CA LYS A 509 -22.69 22.10 -14.70
C LYS A 509 -21.65 21.72 -15.74
N ASP A 510 -20.38 21.63 -15.32
CA ASP A 510 -19.28 21.22 -16.20
C ASP A 510 -19.51 19.78 -16.74
N VAL A 511 -19.94 18.84 -15.89
CA VAL A 511 -20.33 17.48 -16.31
C VAL A 511 -21.52 17.49 -17.28
N LYS A 512 -22.52 18.33 -17.04
CA LYS A 512 -23.68 18.49 -17.94
C LYS A 512 -23.30 19.13 -19.29
N THR A 513 -22.38 20.07 -19.29
CA THR A 513 -21.82 20.67 -20.52
C THR A 513 -21.07 19.60 -21.32
N LEU A 514 -20.23 18.83 -20.70
CA LEU A 514 -19.53 17.70 -21.32
C LEU A 514 -20.50 16.71 -21.98
N MET A 515 -21.63 16.42 -21.33
CA MET A 515 -22.69 15.56 -21.89
C MET A 515 -23.42 16.21 -23.06
N ALA A 516 -23.58 17.56 -23.10
CA ALA A 516 -24.26 18.28 -24.17
C ALA A 516 -23.38 18.36 -25.42
N GLU A 517 -22.12 18.77 -25.28
CA GLU A 517 -21.14 18.86 -26.38
C GLU A 517 -21.02 17.54 -27.14
N ARG A 518 -21.01 16.39 -26.44
CA ARG A 518 -20.96 15.06 -27.04
C ARG A 518 -22.25 14.63 -27.75
N LYS A 519 -23.37 15.28 -27.50
CA LYS A 519 -24.63 15.06 -28.23
C LYS A 519 -24.68 15.79 -29.55
N GLU A 520 -24.13 17.02 -29.62
CA GLU A 520 -24.17 17.86 -30.81
C GLU A 520 -23.29 17.29 -31.94
N VAL A 521 -22.16 16.64 -31.59
CA VAL A 521 -21.29 15.99 -32.57
C VAL A 521 -21.96 14.81 -33.26
N GLN A 522 -22.99 14.18 -32.64
CA GLN A 522 -23.73 13.05 -33.23
C GLN A 522 -24.95 13.50 -34.08
N GLY A 523 -25.34 14.76 -34.01
CA GLY A 523 -26.45 15.31 -34.78
C GLY A 523 -26.03 16.04 -36.06
N ALA A 524 -24.73 16.15 -36.31
CA ALA A 524 -24.11 16.72 -37.51
C ALA A 524 -23.52 15.57 -38.37
#